data_ab44593a4487802871135becb1aa500f
#
_entry.id   ab44593a4487802871135becb1aa500f
#
_cell.length_a   1.000
_cell.length_b   1.000
_cell.length_c   1.000
_cell.angle_alpha   90.00
_cell.angle_beta   90.00
_cell.angle_gamma   90.00
#
_symmetry.space_group_name_H-M   'P 1'
#
loop_
_entity.id
_entity.type
_entity.pdbx_description
1 polymer ?
#
loop_
_entity_poly.entity_id
_entity_poly.type
_entity_poly.pdbx_seq_one_letter_code
_entity_poly.pdbx_strand_id
1 'polypeptide(L)'
;MVCNRCILVVQQELDKLNIDNCKVTLGEVETKTELSKEKVDQLEKNLADLGFELLDNSKQQIIEKIKNIIIQQVHHSQEENHHKFSEILSKSLHKDYSYISNLFSEVEGITIEKFIINQKIEKVKELIIYDELSLSEIAYKLGYSSVSHLSNQF
;
A
#
# COMPACT_ATOMS: atom_id res chain seq x y z
N MET A 1 -6.60 10.64 -8.21
CA MET A 1 -7.25 10.33 -9.50
C MET A 1 -8.14 9.12 -9.33
N VAL A 2 -9.37 9.19 -9.77
CA VAL A 2 -10.35 8.10 -9.58
C VAL A 2 -10.97 7.59 -10.89
N CYS A 3 -10.69 8.21 -12.04
CA CYS A 3 -11.24 7.83 -13.34
C CYS A 3 -10.36 8.28 -14.50
N ASN A 4 -10.68 7.82 -15.71
CA ASN A 4 -9.96 8.18 -16.93
C ASN A 4 -9.97 9.68 -17.25
N ARG A 5 -10.99 10.42 -16.82
CA ARG A 5 -11.02 11.88 -16.97
C ARG A 5 -9.91 12.54 -16.16
N CYS A 6 -9.63 12.03 -14.97
CA CYS A 6 -8.52 12.53 -14.14
C CYS A 6 -7.18 12.30 -14.83
N ILE A 7 -6.98 11.18 -15.49
CA ILE A 7 -5.78 10.89 -16.27
C ILE A 7 -5.61 11.92 -17.39
N LEU A 8 -6.65 12.20 -18.14
CA LEU A 8 -6.63 13.18 -19.23
C LEU A 8 -6.30 14.60 -18.72
N VAL A 9 -6.89 15.00 -17.61
CA VAL A 9 -6.66 16.33 -16.99
C VAL A 9 -5.19 16.44 -16.55
N VAL A 10 -4.66 15.43 -15.88
CA VAL A 10 -3.26 15.41 -15.45
C VAL A 10 -2.32 15.44 -16.65
N GLN A 11 -2.62 14.67 -17.70
CA GLN A 11 -1.85 14.69 -18.94
C GLN A 11 -1.80 16.09 -19.55
N GLN A 12 -2.93 16.80 -19.61
CA GLN A 12 -3.00 18.16 -20.12
C GLN A 12 -2.15 19.15 -19.30
N GLU A 13 -2.09 18.99 -17.97
CA GLU A 13 -1.24 19.84 -17.13
C GLU A 13 0.26 19.57 -17.37
N LEU A 14 0.62 18.30 -17.59
CA LEU A 14 2.00 17.92 -17.94
C LEU A 14 2.41 18.51 -19.30
N ASP A 15 1.51 18.46 -20.29
CA ASP A 15 1.74 19.01 -21.63
C ASP A 15 1.92 20.55 -21.57
N LYS A 16 1.13 21.26 -20.76
CA LYS A 16 1.28 22.71 -20.54
C LYS A 16 2.65 23.10 -19.98
N LEU A 17 3.24 22.24 -19.17
CA LEU A 17 4.56 22.46 -18.57
C LEU A 17 5.71 21.94 -19.45
N ASN A 18 5.43 21.47 -20.67
CA ASN A 18 6.39 20.85 -21.56
C ASN A 18 7.14 19.69 -20.88
N ILE A 19 6.39 18.84 -20.19
CA ILE A 19 6.90 17.61 -19.57
C ILE A 19 6.55 16.46 -20.52
N ASP A 20 7.46 16.22 -21.46
CA ASP A 20 7.29 15.18 -22.47
C ASP A 20 7.73 13.80 -21.95
N ASN A 21 7.32 12.76 -22.68
CA ASN A 21 7.69 11.37 -22.39
C ASN A 21 7.31 10.87 -21.00
N CYS A 22 6.17 11.30 -20.50
CA CYS A 22 5.58 10.79 -19.26
C CYS A 22 4.46 9.77 -19.55
N LYS A 23 4.30 8.84 -18.64
CA LYS A 23 3.20 7.88 -18.65
C LYS A 23 2.30 8.18 -17.46
N VAL A 24 1.05 8.50 -17.74
CA VAL A 24 0.04 8.78 -16.71
C VAL A 24 -0.86 7.55 -16.53
N THR A 25 -0.93 7.06 -15.31
CA THR A 25 -1.85 6.00 -14.89
C THR A 25 -2.68 6.50 -13.71
N LEU A 26 -3.63 5.69 -13.24
CA LEU A 26 -4.44 6.06 -12.08
C LEU A 26 -3.56 6.21 -10.83
N GLY A 27 -3.43 7.45 -10.35
CA GLY A 27 -2.68 7.78 -9.14
C GLY A 27 -1.18 7.96 -9.32
N GLU A 28 -0.64 7.78 -10.53
CA GLU A 28 0.81 7.83 -10.74
C GLU A 28 1.18 8.46 -12.08
N VAL A 29 2.27 9.21 -12.07
CA VAL A 29 2.92 9.76 -13.27
C VAL A 29 4.37 9.30 -13.27
N GLU A 30 4.74 8.51 -14.26
CA GLU A 30 6.14 8.13 -14.50
C GLU A 30 6.77 9.11 -15.49
N THR A 31 7.90 9.68 -15.13
CA THR A 31 8.71 10.52 -16.04
C THR A 31 10.02 9.83 -16.34
N LYS A 32 10.49 9.94 -17.58
CA LYS A 32 11.78 9.33 -17.99
C LYS A 32 13.00 10.09 -17.47
N THR A 33 12.81 11.34 -17.11
CA THR A 33 13.87 12.22 -16.59
C THR A 33 13.42 12.85 -15.28
N GLU A 34 14.34 13.08 -14.38
CA GLU A 34 14.08 13.85 -13.17
C GLU A 34 13.58 15.26 -13.51
N LEU A 35 12.48 15.65 -12.93
CA LEU A 35 11.93 17.00 -13.07
C LEU A 35 12.70 17.98 -12.20
N SER A 36 12.93 19.18 -12.72
CA SER A 36 13.46 20.26 -11.89
C SER A 36 12.47 20.62 -10.78
N LYS A 37 12.98 21.09 -9.65
CA LYS A 37 12.16 21.49 -8.51
C LYS A 37 11.11 22.53 -8.90
N GLU A 38 11.47 23.48 -9.75
CA GLU A 38 10.56 24.52 -10.27
C GLU A 38 9.36 23.93 -11.04
N LYS A 39 9.60 22.90 -11.87
CA LYS A 39 8.53 22.23 -12.61
C LYS A 39 7.63 21.41 -11.68
N VAL A 40 8.20 20.76 -10.66
CA VAL A 40 7.44 20.03 -9.64
C VAL A 40 6.55 20.97 -8.85
N ASP A 41 7.09 22.08 -8.36
CA ASP A 41 6.34 23.08 -7.59
C ASP A 41 5.20 23.70 -8.43
N GLN A 42 5.44 23.94 -9.72
CA GLN A 42 4.44 24.47 -10.63
C GLN A 42 3.35 23.44 -10.97
N LEU A 43 3.74 22.19 -11.15
CA LEU A 43 2.81 21.07 -11.34
C LEU A 43 1.92 20.87 -10.10
N GLU A 44 2.53 20.87 -8.91
CA GLU A 44 1.81 20.78 -7.64
C GLU A 44 0.74 21.86 -7.50
N LYS A 45 1.10 23.10 -7.81
CA LYS A 45 0.19 24.24 -7.76
C LYS A 45 -0.95 24.11 -8.75
N ASN A 46 -0.66 23.74 -10.00
CA ASN A 46 -1.68 23.56 -11.04
C ASN A 46 -2.63 22.40 -10.68
N LEU A 47 -2.11 21.30 -10.15
CA LEU A 47 -2.90 20.15 -9.73
C LEU A 47 -3.78 20.49 -8.52
N ALA A 48 -3.26 21.27 -7.56
CA ALA A 48 -4.02 21.72 -6.39
C ALA A 48 -5.23 22.59 -6.79
N ASP A 49 -5.07 23.47 -7.78
CA ASP A 49 -6.17 24.29 -8.32
C ASP A 49 -7.27 23.43 -8.96
N LEU A 50 -6.94 22.22 -9.40
CA LEU A 50 -7.88 21.26 -9.98
C LEU A 50 -8.42 20.25 -8.95
N GLY A 51 -8.05 20.39 -7.69
CA GLY A 51 -8.47 19.50 -6.60
C GLY A 51 -7.65 18.22 -6.47
N PHE A 52 -6.47 18.14 -7.08
CA PHE A 52 -5.52 17.05 -6.92
C PHE A 52 -4.39 17.42 -5.97
N GLU A 53 -3.92 16.47 -5.20
CA GLU A 53 -2.77 16.60 -4.33
C GLU A 53 -1.59 15.80 -4.90
N LEU A 54 -0.41 16.44 -4.99
CA LEU A 54 0.82 15.75 -5.34
C LEU A 54 1.40 15.13 -4.07
N LEU A 55 1.36 13.81 -3.98
CA LEU A 55 1.94 13.09 -2.85
C LEU A 55 3.46 13.06 -2.94
N ASP A 56 4.12 13.16 -1.80
CA ASP A 56 5.57 12.96 -1.73
C ASP A 56 5.88 11.52 -2.19
N ASN A 57 6.56 11.42 -3.32
CA ASN A 57 6.86 10.15 -3.97
C ASN A 57 7.68 9.21 -3.06
N SER A 58 8.56 9.75 -2.21
CA SER A 58 9.37 8.94 -1.30
C SER A 58 8.54 8.27 -0.22
N LYS A 59 7.63 9.00 0.41
CA LYS A 59 6.70 8.48 1.42
C LYS A 59 5.73 7.47 0.82
N GLN A 60 5.16 7.79 -0.34
CA GLN A 60 4.24 6.89 -1.03
C GLN A 60 4.92 5.57 -1.43
N GLN A 61 6.15 5.62 -1.91
CA GLN A 61 6.92 4.41 -2.22
C GLN A 61 7.15 3.52 -0.98
N ILE A 62 7.44 4.11 0.17
CA ILE A 62 7.59 3.37 1.43
C ILE A 62 6.27 2.71 1.80
N ILE A 63 5.15 3.41 1.72
CA ILE A 63 3.81 2.88 2.01
C ILE A 63 3.48 1.71 1.08
N GLU A 64 3.71 1.83 -0.21
CA GLU A 64 3.49 0.74 -1.17
C GLU A 64 4.37 -0.48 -0.88
N LYS A 65 5.62 -0.29 -0.49
CA LYS A 65 6.50 -1.39 -0.06
C LYS A 65 5.98 -2.09 1.20
N ILE A 66 5.50 -1.33 2.19
CA ILE A 66 4.89 -1.89 3.41
C ILE A 66 3.69 -2.77 3.06
N LYS A 67 2.76 -2.26 2.25
CA LYS A 67 1.59 -3.01 1.79
C LYS A 67 1.97 -4.28 1.04
N ASN A 68 2.91 -4.19 0.11
CA ASN A 68 3.35 -5.33 -0.69
C ASN A 68 3.99 -6.41 0.17
N ILE A 69 4.82 -6.05 1.15
CA ILE A 69 5.44 -7.00 2.08
C ILE A 69 4.36 -7.72 2.90
N ILE A 70 3.39 -7.00 3.44
CA ILE A 70 2.30 -7.57 4.23
C ILE A 70 1.44 -8.50 3.37
N ILE A 71 1.06 -8.10 2.18
CA ILE A 71 0.27 -8.90 1.23
C ILE A 71 1.03 -10.18 0.85
N GLN A 72 2.31 -10.09 0.56
CA GLN A 72 3.15 -11.25 0.26
C GLN A 72 3.20 -12.23 1.43
N GLN A 73 3.38 -11.75 2.64
CA GLN A 73 3.43 -12.61 3.83
C GLN A 73 2.09 -13.27 4.14
N VAL A 74 0.99 -12.55 4.00
CA VAL A 74 -0.34 -13.08 4.33
C VAL A 74 -0.90 -13.99 3.24
N HIS A 75 -0.80 -13.59 1.97
CA HIS A 75 -1.48 -14.27 0.87
C HIS A 75 -0.61 -15.27 0.10
N HIS A 76 0.69 -15.06 0.01
CA HIS A 76 1.58 -15.81 -0.87
C HIS A 76 2.67 -16.61 -0.14
N SER A 77 2.90 -16.37 1.15
CA SER A 77 3.85 -17.17 1.92
C SER A 77 3.30 -18.58 2.14
N GLN A 78 4.12 -19.58 1.84
CA GLN A 78 3.83 -20.98 2.16
C GLN A 78 4.26 -21.34 3.59
N GLU A 79 5.04 -20.47 4.21
CA GLU A 79 5.46 -20.65 5.60
C GLU A 79 4.33 -20.21 6.54
N GLU A 80 4.29 -20.89 7.68
CA GLU A 80 3.37 -20.51 8.75
C GLU A 80 3.65 -19.08 9.21
N ASN A 81 2.61 -18.26 9.27
CA ASN A 81 2.72 -16.83 9.61
C ASN A 81 3.00 -16.59 11.11
N HIS A 82 4.10 -17.19 11.60
CA HIS A 82 4.58 -17.00 12.98
C HIS A 82 5.64 -15.88 13.09
N HIS A 83 6.03 -15.28 11.99
CA HIS A 83 7.02 -14.21 11.98
C HIS A 83 6.42 -12.88 12.46
N LYS A 84 7.22 -12.15 13.22
CA LYS A 84 6.84 -10.79 13.62
C LYS A 84 6.96 -9.83 12.44
N PHE A 85 5.85 -9.27 12.01
CA PHE A 85 5.83 -8.29 10.92
C PHE A 85 6.73 -7.07 11.21
N SER A 86 6.85 -6.65 12.47
CA SER A 86 7.76 -5.58 12.85
C SER A 86 9.21 -5.84 12.45
N GLU A 87 9.69 -7.06 12.65
CA GLU A 87 11.06 -7.46 12.28
C GLU A 87 11.21 -7.55 10.76
N ILE A 88 10.24 -8.11 10.06
CA ILE A 88 10.26 -8.23 8.60
C ILE A 88 10.30 -6.85 7.96
N LEU A 89 9.43 -5.94 8.37
CA LEU A 89 9.34 -4.59 7.84
C LEU A 89 10.60 -3.78 8.13
N SER A 90 11.12 -3.84 9.35
CA SER A 90 12.34 -3.12 9.73
C SER A 90 13.56 -3.60 8.94
N LYS A 91 13.71 -4.90 8.75
CA LYS A 91 14.82 -5.48 7.95
C LYS A 91 14.68 -5.13 6.47
N SER A 92 13.51 -5.23 5.91
CA SER A 92 13.27 -5.01 4.48
C SER A 92 13.42 -3.53 4.08
N LEU A 93 13.04 -2.61 4.96
CA LEU A 93 13.06 -1.17 4.71
C LEU A 93 14.27 -0.46 5.29
N HIS A 94 15.08 -1.14 6.10
CA HIS A 94 16.23 -0.56 6.81
C HIS A 94 15.87 0.68 7.64
N LYS A 95 14.72 0.63 8.31
CA LYS A 95 14.17 1.72 9.13
C LYS A 95 13.60 1.18 10.43
N ASP A 96 13.54 2.02 11.46
CA ASP A 96 12.92 1.68 12.73
C ASP A 96 11.41 1.46 12.54
N TYR A 97 10.87 0.44 13.22
CA TYR A 97 9.45 0.11 13.14
C TYR A 97 8.55 1.26 13.61
N SER A 98 8.94 2.02 14.62
CA SER A 98 8.17 3.18 15.08
C SER A 98 8.03 4.25 13.99
N TYR A 99 9.07 4.50 13.20
CA TYR A 99 9.00 5.39 12.04
C TYR A 99 8.03 4.85 10.97
N ILE A 100 8.18 3.58 10.62
CA ILE A 100 7.34 2.89 9.63
C ILE A 100 5.87 2.93 10.07
N SER A 101 5.59 2.60 11.32
CA SER A 101 4.24 2.57 11.90
C SER A 101 3.58 3.94 11.92
N ASN A 102 4.30 4.98 12.33
CA ASN A 102 3.80 6.35 12.35
C ASN A 102 3.51 6.87 10.94
N LEU A 103 4.42 6.65 10.01
CA LEU A 103 4.25 7.05 8.61
C LEU A 103 3.03 6.36 7.97
N PHE A 104 2.88 5.07 8.18
CA PHE A 104 1.75 4.30 7.65
C PHE A 104 0.42 4.83 8.19
N SER A 105 0.32 5.04 9.51
CA SER A 105 -0.89 5.54 10.15
C SER A 105 -1.25 6.96 9.69
N GLU A 106 -0.26 7.81 9.49
CA GLU A 106 -0.44 9.18 9.00
C GLU A 106 -1.00 9.21 7.58
N VAL A 107 -0.47 8.38 6.68
CA VAL A 107 -0.85 8.36 5.27
C VAL A 107 -2.12 7.55 5.02
N GLU A 108 -2.26 6.38 5.63
CA GLU A 108 -3.37 5.45 5.38
C GLU A 108 -4.58 5.65 6.31
N GLY A 109 -4.41 6.34 7.42
CA GLY A 109 -5.47 6.57 8.41
C GLY A 109 -5.82 5.35 9.26
N ILE A 110 -5.10 4.24 9.11
CA ILE A 110 -5.22 3.03 9.95
C ILE A 110 -3.85 2.55 10.39
N THR A 111 -3.79 1.74 11.45
CA THR A 111 -2.54 1.15 11.92
C THR A 111 -2.09 0.00 11.01
N ILE A 112 -0.79 -0.31 11.03
CA ILE A 112 -0.25 -1.50 10.34
C ILE A 112 -0.93 -2.78 10.85
N GLU A 113 -1.12 -2.89 12.15
CA GLU A 113 -1.79 -4.04 12.79
C GLU A 113 -3.21 -4.22 12.23
N LYS A 114 -3.96 -3.14 12.09
CA LYS A 114 -5.31 -3.19 11.49
C LYS A 114 -5.28 -3.61 10.03
N PHE A 115 -4.32 -3.12 9.27
CA PHE A 115 -4.12 -3.53 7.89
C PHE A 115 -3.79 -5.02 7.77
N ILE A 116 -2.91 -5.55 8.64
CA ILE A 116 -2.57 -6.97 8.71
C ILE A 116 -3.81 -7.82 9.03
N ILE A 117 -4.60 -7.41 10.02
CA ILE A 117 -5.84 -8.09 10.40
C ILE A 117 -6.81 -8.13 9.20
N ASN A 118 -7.00 -7.03 8.52
CA ASN A 118 -7.85 -6.94 7.34
C ASN A 118 -7.39 -7.90 6.22
N GLN A 119 -6.08 -7.97 5.96
CA GLN A 119 -5.51 -8.88 4.96
C GLN A 119 -5.68 -10.36 5.39
N LYS A 120 -5.48 -10.67 6.65
CA LYS A 120 -5.72 -12.03 7.18
C LYS A 120 -7.19 -12.44 7.06
N ILE A 121 -8.12 -11.53 7.35
CA ILE A 121 -9.57 -11.78 7.20
C ILE A 121 -9.91 -12.09 5.73
N GLU A 122 -9.37 -11.35 4.78
CA GLU A 122 -9.55 -11.63 3.35
C GLU A 122 -9.00 -13.02 2.97
N LYS A 123 -7.85 -13.40 3.51
CA LYS A 123 -7.28 -14.75 3.30
C LYS A 123 -8.15 -15.84 3.93
N VAL A 124 -8.71 -15.61 5.12
CA VAL A 124 -9.66 -16.53 5.75
C VAL A 124 -10.88 -16.77 4.85
N LYS A 125 -11.46 -15.70 4.31
CA LYS A 125 -12.61 -15.79 3.39
C LYS A 125 -12.27 -16.62 2.17
N GLU A 126 -11.12 -16.40 1.56
CA GLU A 126 -10.62 -17.16 0.43
C GLU A 126 -10.50 -18.67 0.77
N LEU A 127 -9.85 -19.00 1.90
CA LEU A 127 -9.63 -20.38 2.33
C LEU A 127 -10.94 -21.09 2.68
N ILE A 128 -11.91 -20.39 3.24
CA ILE A 128 -13.26 -20.95 3.50
C ILE A 128 -13.98 -21.28 2.18
N ILE A 129 -13.88 -20.41 1.18
CA ILE A 129 -14.52 -20.62 -0.13
C ILE A 129 -13.92 -21.85 -0.83
N TYR A 130 -12.61 -22.07 -0.74
CA TYR A 130 -11.98 -23.25 -1.32
C TYR A 130 -12.30 -24.56 -0.59
N ASP A 131 -12.75 -24.48 0.67
CA ASP A 131 -13.20 -25.64 1.48
C ASP A 131 -12.21 -26.82 1.55
N GLU A 132 -10.92 -26.51 1.48
CA GLU A 132 -9.83 -27.50 1.55
C GLU A 132 -9.29 -27.70 2.96
N LEU A 133 -9.50 -26.74 3.85
CA LEU A 133 -8.95 -26.70 5.22
C LEU A 133 -10.05 -26.53 6.25
N SER A 134 -9.89 -27.16 7.42
CA SER A 134 -10.75 -26.91 8.58
C SER A 134 -10.47 -25.51 9.17
N LEU A 135 -11.41 -25.01 9.98
CA LEU A 135 -11.23 -23.73 10.68
C LEU A 135 -10.01 -23.72 11.60
N SER A 136 -9.69 -24.87 12.23
CA SER A 136 -8.49 -25.02 13.05
C SER A 136 -7.22 -24.93 12.26
N GLU A 137 -7.17 -25.54 11.08
CA GLU A 137 -6.04 -25.47 10.16
C GLU A 137 -5.85 -24.05 9.59
N ILE A 138 -6.94 -23.37 9.24
CA ILE A 138 -6.91 -21.96 8.79
C ILE A 138 -6.36 -21.06 9.90
N ALA A 139 -6.86 -21.19 11.12
CA ALA A 139 -6.40 -20.42 12.27
C ALA A 139 -4.91 -20.62 12.51
N TYR A 140 -4.44 -21.86 12.50
CA TYR A 140 -3.03 -22.21 12.69
C TYR A 140 -2.16 -21.61 11.56
N LYS A 141 -2.55 -21.81 10.32
CA LYS A 141 -1.82 -21.31 9.14
C LYS A 141 -1.63 -19.78 9.15
N LEU A 142 -2.58 -19.05 9.65
CA LEU A 142 -2.55 -17.59 9.73
C LEU A 142 -1.99 -17.04 11.05
N GLY A 143 -1.47 -17.90 11.92
CA GLY A 143 -0.82 -17.51 13.17
C GLY A 143 -1.77 -17.15 14.30
N TYR A 144 -3.03 -17.56 14.24
CA TYR A 144 -3.95 -17.43 15.35
C TYR A 144 -3.74 -18.53 16.41
N SER A 145 -3.87 -18.17 17.67
CA SER A 145 -3.72 -19.12 18.78
C SER A 145 -4.85 -20.14 18.88
N SER A 146 -6.03 -19.81 18.36
CA SER A 146 -7.22 -20.66 18.39
C SER A 146 -8.27 -20.21 17.37
N VAL A 147 -9.25 -21.07 17.11
CA VAL A 147 -10.45 -20.72 16.31
C VAL A 147 -11.23 -19.58 16.96
N SER A 148 -11.30 -19.53 18.29
CA SER A 148 -11.95 -18.44 19.02
C SER A 148 -11.25 -17.10 18.78
N HIS A 149 -9.93 -17.08 18.77
CA HIS A 149 -9.15 -15.88 18.46
C HIS A 149 -9.43 -15.40 17.03
N LEU A 150 -9.44 -16.29 16.05
CA LEU A 150 -9.83 -15.98 14.68
C LEU A 150 -11.25 -15.42 14.61
N SER A 151 -12.21 -16.06 15.25
CA SER A 151 -13.61 -15.65 15.23
C SER A 151 -13.83 -14.25 15.85
N ASN A 152 -13.08 -13.90 16.86
CA ASN A 152 -13.15 -12.57 17.48
C ASN A 152 -12.63 -11.46 16.57
N GLN A 153 -11.71 -11.75 15.67
CA GLN A 153 -11.20 -10.78 14.69
C GLN A 153 -12.01 -10.74 13.39
N PHE A 154 -12.69 -11.81 13.11
CA PHE A 154 -13.54 -11.92 11.93
C PHE A 154 -14.85 -11.16 12.12
#